data_e478083cc9b48d3e9eee32576ee46f86
#
_entry.id   e478083cc9b48d3e9eee32576ee46f86
#
_cell.length_a   1.000
_cell.length_b   1.000
_cell.length_c   1.000
_cell.angle_alpha   90.00
_cell.angle_beta   90.00
_cell.angle_gamma   90.00
#
_symmetry.space_group_name_H-M   'P 1'
#
loop_
_entity.id
_entity.type
_entity.pdbx_description
1 polymer ?
#
loop_
_entity_poly.entity_id
_entity_poly.type
_entity_poly.pdbx_seq_one_letter_code
_entity_poly.pdbx_strand_id
1 'polypeptide(L)'
;MKPDKNLFIVTSALEPTIGVISKEDRFQQTVAGLKNLKEKVPNAFILFSDGSPGACDDNSMKQISKFINGAVYWSHDDQVRELSQTGRKSEAEIALLLKTFFLLKQHPELSKLMYSVKRIFKYSARSLLQDKFNIGVYDNANLFGKYVFKERIPTWMPDKNLVDHLFITRFFSLCPSLMDDYIRTLNKALNSCITHGIDTEHAHFKEIDKKYVVELRRIHVEGIMAGTGKTEEY
;
A
#
# COMPACT_ATOMS: atom_id res chain seq x y z
N MET A 1 -3.94 -26.24 -9.88
CA MET A 1 -2.70 -25.98 -9.11
C MET A 1 -3.01 -24.93 -8.07
N LYS A 2 -2.56 -25.12 -6.81
CA LYS A 2 -2.67 -24.04 -5.82
C LYS A 2 -1.72 -22.91 -6.22
N PRO A 3 -2.14 -21.64 -6.11
CA PRO A 3 -1.23 -20.51 -6.35
C PRO A 3 -0.03 -20.62 -5.40
N ASP A 4 1.17 -20.38 -5.89
CA ASP A 4 2.41 -20.44 -5.10
C ASP A 4 3.05 -19.06 -4.87
N LYS A 5 2.53 -18.03 -5.54
CA LYS A 5 3.07 -16.67 -5.52
C LYS A 5 2.16 -15.71 -4.78
N ASN A 6 2.76 -14.66 -4.24
CA ASN A 6 2.07 -13.50 -3.68
C ASN A 6 2.30 -12.30 -4.59
N LEU A 7 1.30 -11.39 -4.68
CA LEU A 7 1.42 -10.11 -5.37
C LEU A 7 1.65 -9.01 -4.34
N PHE A 8 2.71 -8.24 -4.49
CA PHE A 8 2.97 -7.04 -3.70
C PHE A 8 2.73 -5.81 -4.57
N ILE A 9 1.75 -5.00 -4.20
CA ILE A 9 1.54 -3.65 -4.73
C ILE A 9 2.35 -2.72 -3.86
N VAL A 10 3.47 -2.26 -4.40
CA VAL A 10 4.41 -1.38 -3.69
C VAL A 10 4.11 0.06 -4.07
N THR A 11 3.51 0.81 -3.13
CA THR A 11 3.18 2.22 -3.36
C THR A 11 4.34 3.14 -3.00
N SER A 12 4.59 4.13 -3.83
CA SER A 12 5.65 5.12 -3.66
C SER A 12 5.19 6.52 -4.06
N ALA A 13 5.93 7.52 -3.57
CA ALA A 13 6.04 8.87 -4.09
C ALA A 13 7.54 9.22 -4.06
N LEU A 14 8.25 8.94 -5.15
CA LEU A 14 9.68 9.21 -5.29
C LEU A 14 9.99 10.71 -5.19
N GLU A 15 9.06 11.55 -5.66
CA GLU A 15 9.10 13.00 -5.48
C GLU A 15 8.03 13.41 -4.46
N PRO A 16 8.35 13.40 -3.16
CA PRO A 16 7.39 13.83 -2.15
C PRO A 16 7.18 15.34 -2.21
N THR A 17 5.93 15.76 -2.23
CA THR A 17 5.55 17.18 -2.16
C THR A 17 5.37 17.65 -0.72
N ILE A 18 5.34 16.72 0.22
CA ILE A 18 5.12 16.97 1.66
C ILE A 18 6.07 16.11 2.49
N GLY A 19 6.44 16.62 3.65
CA GLY A 19 7.26 15.93 4.64
C GLY A 19 8.69 16.47 4.71
N VAL A 20 9.47 15.93 5.63
CA VAL A 20 10.84 16.38 5.93
C VAL A 20 11.92 15.61 5.15
N ILE A 21 11.53 14.63 4.35
CA ILE A 21 12.47 13.72 3.66
C ILE A 21 12.73 14.24 2.26
N SER A 22 14.00 14.40 1.90
CA SER A 22 14.42 14.81 0.56
C SER A 22 14.04 13.81 -0.52
N LYS A 23 14.01 14.23 -1.79
CA LYS A 23 13.82 13.35 -2.96
C LYS A 23 14.87 12.23 -2.98
N GLU A 24 16.14 12.58 -2.75
CA GLU A 24 17.25 11.63 -2.75
C GLU A 24 17.09 10.58 -1.63
N ASP A 25 16.85 11.02 -0.39
CA ASP A 25 16.62 10.08 0.73
C ASP A 25 15.40 9.19 0.48
N ARG A 26 14.35 9.76 -0.11
CA ARG A 26 13.15 9.02 -0.51
C ARG A 26 13.46 7.92 -1.51
N PHE A 27 14.26 8.26 -2.51
CA PHE A 27 14.71 7.29 -3.50
C PHE A 27 15.53 6.16 -2.87
N GLN A 28 16.51 6.50 -2.01
CA GLN A 28 17.34 5.52 -1.31
C GLN A 28 16.49 4.62 -0.40
N GLN A 29 15.54 5.17 0.33
CA GLN A 29 14.59 4.39 1.14
C GLN A 29 13.77 3.42 0.29
N THR A 30 13.31 3.87 -0.88
CA THR A 30 12.54 3.05 -1.83
C THR A 30 13.38 1.89 -2.36
N VAL A 31 14.61 2.14 -2.79
CA VAL A 31 15.53 1.10 -3.26
C VAL A 31 15.84 0.09 -2.15
N ALA A 32 16.11 0.56 -0.93
CA ALA A 32 16.35 -0.31 0.22
C ALA A 32 15.13 -1.17 0.56
N GLY A 33 13.92 -0.59 0.55
CA GLY A 33 12.67 -1.32 0.81
C GLY A 33 12.39 -2.39 -0.25
N LEU A 34 12.57 -2.08 -1.53
CA LEU A 34 12.39 -3.04 -2.63
C LEU A 34 13.41 -4.17 -2.57
N LYS A 35 14.67 -3.85 -2.29
CA LYS A 35 15.74 -4.86 -2.10
C LYS A 35 15.39 -5.79 -0.95
N ASN A 36 15.07 -5.25 0.22
CA ASN A 36 14.66 -6.01 1.40
C ASN A 36 13.45 -6.91 1.11
N LEU A 37 12.41 -6.38 0.45
CA LEU A 37 11.24 -7.16 0.06
C LEU A 37 11.63 -8.33 -0.85
N LYS A 38 12.48 -8.10 -1.86
CA LYS A 38 12.94 -9.14 -2.78
C LYS A 38 13.76 -10.24 -2.10
N GLU A 39 14.58 -9.85 -1.12
CA GLU A 39 15.38 -10.79 -0.32
C GLU A 39 14.52 -11.64 0.62
N LYS A 40 13.56 -11.01 1.32
CA LYS A 40 12.68 -11.67 2.29
C LYS A 40 11.58 -12.50 1.64
N VAL A 41 11.11 -12.12 0.44
CA VAL A 41 10.04 -12.82 -0.30
C VAL A 41 10.48 -13.02 -1.76
N PRO A 42 11.46 -13.88 -2.06
CA PRO A 42 12.09 -13.98 -3.39
C PRO A 42 11.10 -14.38 -4.51
N ASN A 43 10.03 -15.11 -4.19
CA ASN A 43 9.01 -15.54 -5.15
C ASN A 43 7.85 -14.55 -5.31
N ALA A 44 7.90 -13.37 -4.66
CA ALA A 44 6.88 -12.35 -4.83
C ALA A 44 6.87 -11.80 -6.25
N PHE A 45 5.67 -11.58 -6.80
CA PHE A 45 5.50 -10.65 -7.92
C PHE A 45 5.36 -9.25 -7.36
N ILE A 46 6.27 -8.36 -7.72
CA ILE A 46 6.31 -6.98 -7.22
C ILE A 46 5.86 -6.04 -8.33
N LEU A 47 4.69 -5.41 -8.13
CA LEU A 47 4.18 -4.32 -8.95
C LEU A 47 4.46 -3.00 -8.21
N PHE A 48 5.36 -2.20 -8.77
CA PHE A 48 5.67 -0.87 -8.26
C PHE A 48 4.66 0.15 -8.80
N SER A 49 4.08 0.96 -7.94
CA SER A 49 3.09 1.98 -8.28
C SER A 49 3.50 3.31 -7.68
N ASP A 50 3.91 4.26 -8.51
CA ASP A 50 4.42 5.57 -8.09
C ASP A 50 3.43 6.69 -8.40
N GLY A 51 3.11 7.47 -7.37
CA GLY A 51 2.20 8.61 -7.42
C GLY A 51 2.90 9.96 -7.42
N SER A 52 4.19 10.01 -7.78
CA SER A 52 4.91 11.28 -7.93
C SER A 52 4.30 12.16 -9.01
N PRO A 53 4.25 13.48 -8.82
CA PRO A 53 3.71 14.40 -9.83
C PRO A 53 4.62 14.55 -11.06
N GLY A 54 5.92 14.26 -10.92
CA GLY A 54 6.91 14.30 -11.99
C GLY A 54 7.23 12.91 -12.56
N ALA A 55 7.82 12.87 -13.75
CA ALA A 55 8.31 11.64 -14.34
C ALA A 55 9.55 11.15 -13.59
N CYS A 56 9.63 9.85 -13.35
CA CYS A 56 10.82 9.22 -12.83
C CYS A 56 11.92 9.25 -13.91
N ASP A 57 13.13 9.65 -13.54
CA ASP A 57 14.26 9.65 -14.48
C ASP A 57 14.75 8.25 -14.83
N ASP A 58 15.39 8.08 -15.97
CA ASP A 58 15.83 6.79 -16.51
C ASP A 58 16.81 6.04 -15.58
N ASN A 59 17.67 6.77 -14.87
CA ASN A 59 18.63 6.17 -13.95
C ASN A 59 17.92 5.59 -12.74
N SER A 60 17.00 6.33 -12.15
CA SER A 60 16.15 5.88 -11.05
C SER A 60 15.29 4.68 -11.47
N MET A 61 14.67 4.72 -12.64
CA MET A 61 13.91 3.59 -13.20
C MET A 61 14.79 2.35 -13.37
N LYS A 62 16.00 2.49 -13.89
CA LYS A 62 16.96 1.40 -14.08
C LYS A 62 17.38 0.77 -12.76
N GLN A 63 17.52 1.54 -11.68
CA GLN A 63 17.84 1.01 -10.36
C GLN A 63 16.67 0.24 -9.75
N ILE A 64 15.47 0.80 -9.80
CA ILE A 64 14.24 0.18 -9.28
C ILE A 64 13.90 -1.11 -10.03
N SER A 65 14.06 -1.13 -11.36
CA SER A 65 13.73 -2.29 -12.22
C SER A 65 14.44 -3.58 -11.86
N LYS A 66 15.58 -3.51 -11.15
CA LYS A 66 16.31 -4.68 -10.68
C LYS A 66 15.54 -5.51 -9.65
N PHE A 67 14.57 -4.91 -8.97
CA PHE A 67 13.87 -5.52 -7.83
C PHE A 67 12.39 -5.82 -8.10
N ILE A 68 11.82 -5.30 -9.20
CA ILE A 68 10.38 -5.37 -9.49
C ILE A 68 10.09 -6.22 -10.72
N ASN A 69 8.83 -6.63 -10.87
CA ASN A 69 8.34 -7.38 -12.04
C ASN A 69 7.54 -6.49 -13.01
N GLY A 70 7.05 -5.35 -12.52
CA GLY A 70 6.37 -4.34 -13.30
C GLY A 70 6.28 -3.02 -12.58
N ALA A 71 6.10 -1.93 -13.32
CA ALA A 71 5.93 -0.59 -12.76
C ALA A 71 4.80 0.17 -13.45
N VAL A 72 4.12 1.01 -12.67
CA VAL A 72 3.17 2.00 -13.17
C VAL A 72 3.51 3.34 -12.55
N TYR A 73 3.67 4.36 -13.39
CA TYR A 73 3.93 5.73 -12.99
C TYR A 73 2.70 6.58 -13.34
N TRP A 74 2.10 7.20 -12.34
CA TRP A 74 0.82 7.92 -12.48
C TRP A 74 0.99 9.42 -12.69
N SER A 75 2.21 9.90 -13.00
CA SER A 75 2.49 11.32 -13.27
C SER A 75 1.64 11.91 -14.41
N HIS A 76 1.15 11.06 -15.32
CA HIS A 76 0.25 11.45 -16.42
C HIS A 76 -1.24 11.40 -16.05
N ASP A 77 -1.62 10.82 -14.90
CA ASP A 77 -3.02 10.82 -14.42
C ASP A 77 -3.30 12.14 -13.70
N ASP A 78 -4.21 12.94 -14.25
CA ASP A 78 -4.52 14.29 -13.75
C ASP A 78 -4.97 14.29 -12.30
N GLN A 79 -5.80 13.32 -11.89
CA GLN A 79 -6.30 13.25 -10.52
C GLN A 79 -5.19 12.94 -9.52
N VAL A 80 -4.36 11.92 -9.80
CA VAL A 80 -3.25 11.55 -8.90
C VAL A 80 -2.24 12.69 -8.83
N ARG A 81 -1.90 13.31 -9.97
CA ARG A 81 -0.97 14.43 -10.05
C ARG A 81 -1.47 15.64 -9.25
N GLU A 82 -2.72 16.06 -9.45
CA GLU A 82 -3.31 17.21 -8.75
C GLU A 82 -3.33 16.98 -7.22
N LEU A 83 -3.82 15.84 -6.78
CA LEU A 83 -3.87 15.51 -5.35
C LEU A 83 -2.46 15.48 -4.73
N SER A 84 -1.47 14.94 -5.45
CA SER A 84 -0.08 14.93 -5.00
C SER A 84 0.52 16.33 -4.91
N GLN A 85 0.26 17.20 -5.90
CA GLN A 85 0.77 18.58 -5.94
C GLN A 85 0.14 19.49 -4.89
N THR A 86 -1.14 19.28 -4.59
CA THR A 86 -1.89 20.12 -3.63
C THR A 86 -1.71 19.71 -2.17
N GLY A 87 -0.86 18.72 -1.91
CA GLY A 87 -0.58 18.28 -0.54
C GLY A 87 -1.68 17.42 0.10
N ARG A 88 -2.65 16.97 -0.67
CA ARG A 88 -3.75 16.10 -0.24
C ARG A 88 -3.29 14.63 -0.17
N LYS A 89 -2.35 14.37 0.73
CA LYS A 89 -1.60 13.11 0.80
C LYS A 89 -2.50 11.88 0.92
N SER A 90 -3.51 11.94 1.78
CA SER A 90 -4.40 10.79 2.04
C SER A 90 -5.24 10.46 0.83
N GLU A 91 -5.80 11.49 0.18
CA GLU A 91 -6.56 11.33 -1.04
C GLU A 91 -5.67 10.85 -2.20
N ALA A 92 -4.44 11.38 -2.31
CA ALA A 92 -3.48 10.95 -3.32
C ALA A 92 -3.11 9.46 -3.17
N GLU A 93 -2.87 8.99 -1.93
CA GLU A 93 -2.56 7.58 -1.66
C GLU A 93 -3.74 6.67 -2.00
N ILE A 94 -4.97 7.05 -1.65
CA ILE A 94 -6.17 6.28 -1.97
C ILE A 94 -6.45 6.30 -3.48
N ALA A 95 -6.32 7.44 -4.15
CA ALA A 95 -6.49 7.55 -5.60
C ALA A 95 -5.46 6.67 -6.34
N LEU A 96 -4.19 6.71 -5.92
CA LEU A 96 -3.13 5.85 -6.43
C LEU A 96 -3.49 4.36 -6.32
N LEU A 97 -3.92 3.93 -5.14
CA LEU A 97 -4.35 2.55 -4.91
C LEU A 97 -5.53 2.19 -5.80
N LEU A 98 -6.55 3.04 -5.84
CA LEU A 98 -7.76 2.82 -6.64
C LEU A 98 -7.42 2.63 -8.12
N LYS A 99 -6.62 3.52 -8.70
CA LYS A 99 -6.16 3.43 -10.10
C LYS A 99 -5.34 2.15 -10.34
N THR A 100 -4.46 1.80 -9.40
CA THR A 100 -3.65 0.58 -9.50
C THR A 100 -4.52 -0.69 -9.47
N PHE A 101 -5.51 -0.75 -8.58
CA PHE A 101 -6.43 -1.89 -8.52
C PHE A 101 -7.37 -1.96 -9.74
N PHE A 102 -7.79 -0.83 -10.30
CA PHE A 102 -8.52 -0.81 -11.57
C PHE A 102 -7.65 -1.33 -12.73
N LEU A 103 -6.39 -0.90 -12.82
CA LEU A 103 -5.46 -1.41 -13.83
C LEU A 103 -5.29 -2.92 -13.71
N LEU A 104 -5.07 -3.45 -12.50
CA LEU A 104 -4.96 -4.89 -12.23
C LEU A 104 -6.20 -5.64 -12.72
N LYS A 105 -7.39 -5.08 -12.56
CA LYS A 105 -8.64 -5.70 -12.98
C LYS A 105 -8.87 -5.62 -14.48
N GLN A 106 -8.52 -4.50 -15.11
CA GLN A 106 -8.84 -4.23 -16.52
C GLN A 106 -7.80 -4.77 -17.49
N HIS A 107 -6.53 -4.81 -17.11
CA HIS A 107 -5.46 -5.31 -17.97
C HIS A 107 -5.48 -6.85 -17.99
N PRO A 108 -5.67 -7.51 -19.14
CA PRO A 108 -5.88 -8.96 -19.21
C PRO A 108 -4.82 -9.80 -18.51
N GLU A 109 -3.53 -9.49 -18.71
CA GLU A 109 -2.42 -10.23 -18.11
C GLU A 109 -2.30 -10.01 -16.61
N LEU A 110 -2.51 -8.77 -16.15
CA LEU A 110 -2.49 -8.44 -14.72
C LEU A 110 -3.70 -9.04 -13.99
N SER A 111 -4.86 -9.08 -14.65
CA SER A 111 -6.06 -9.73 -14.12
C SER A 111 -5.84 -11.24 -13.95
N LYS A 112 -5.27 -11.93 -14.93
CA LYS A 112 -4.90 -13.34 -14.80
C LYS A 112 -3.92 -13.56 -13.65
N LEU A 113 -2.87 -12.72 -13.55
CA LEU A 113 -1.91 -12.76 -12.46
C LEU A 113 -2.61 -12.61 -11.11
N MET A 114 -3.44 -11.58 -10.96
CA MET A 114 -4.15 -11.26 -9.72
C MET A 114 -4.98 -12.43 -9.20
N TYR A 115 -5.71 -13.13 -10.08
CA TYR A 115 -6.50 -14.30 -9.68
C TYR A 115 -5.67 -15.58 -9.53
N SER A 116 -4.41 -15.57 -9.97
CA SER A 116 -3.48 -16.70 -9.82
C SER A 116 -2.60 -16.62 -8.58
N VAL A 117 -2.66 -15.55 -7.80
CA VAL A 117 -1.84 -15.41 -6.59
C VAL A 117 -2.59 -15.87 -5.33
N LYS A 118 -1.83 -16.28 -4.33
CA LYS A 118 -2.38 -16.66 -3.01
C LYS A 118 -3.00 -15.47 -2.30
N ARG A 119 -2.27 -14.33 -2.35
CA ARG A 119 -2.62 -13.13 -1.61
C ARG A 119 -2.06 -11.89 -2.27
N ILE A 120 -2.76 -10.77 -2.11
CA ILE A 120 -2.33 -9.45 -2.53
C ILE A 120 -1.90 -8.69 -1.28
N PHE A 121 -0.72 -8.09 -1.32
CA PHE A 121 -0.18 -7.24 -0.26
C PHE A 121 -0.07 -5.81 -0.76
N LYS A 122 -0.57 -4.86 0.03
CA LYS A 122 -0.17 -3.46 -0.08
C LYS A 122 1.07 -3.26 0.77
N TYR A 123 2.08 -2.63 0.21
CA TYR A 123 3.36 -2.38 0.86
C TYR A 123 3.84 -0.97 0.53
N SER A 124 4.19 -0.19 1.53
CA SER A 124 4.82 1.12 1.32
C SER A 124 6.29 0.92 0.97
N ALA A 125 6.75 1.53 -0.11
CA ALA A 125 8.11 1.35 -0.63
C ALA A 125 9.25 1.68 0.38
N ARG A 126 8.96 2.47 1.41
CA ARG A 126 9.91 2.83 2.49
C ARG A 126 9.80 1.95 3.72
N SER A 127 9.10 0.86 3.66
CA SER A 127 9.03 -0.11 4.74
C SER A 127 10.10 -1.16 4.59
N LEU A 128 10.50 -1.77 5.71
CA LEU A 128 11.41 -2.91 5.76
C LEU A 128 10.72 -4.07 6.46
N LEU A 129 10.81 -5.25 5.87
CA LEU A 129 10.41 -6.50 6.51
C LEU A 129 11.53 -6.91 7.47
N GLN A 130 11.18 -7.04 8.75
CA GLN A 130 12.13 -7.42 9.80
C GLN A 130 12.52 -8.91 9.72
N ASP A 131 13.53 -9.33 10.47
CA ASP A 131 13.99 -10.73 10.48
C ASP A 131 12.92 -11.73 10.94
N LYS A 132 12.02 -11.26 11.81
CA LYS A 132 10.88 -12.07 12.30
C LYS A 132 9.70 -12.12 11.33
N PHE A 133 9.73 -11.37 10.22
CA PHE A 133 8.67 -11.42 9.21
C PHE A 133 8.57 -12.82 8.62
N ASN A 134 7.36 -13.38 8.62
CA ASN A 134 7.11 -14.70 8.06
C ASN A 134 5.90 -14.65 7.13
N ILE A 135 6.16 -14.75 5.82
CA ILE A 135 5.11 -14.77 4.80
C ILE A 135 4.17 -15.97 4.96
N GLY A 136 4.63 -17.09 5.52
CA GLY A 136 3.83 -18.29 5.75
C GLY A 136 2.65 -18.08 6.74
N VAL A 137 2.71 -17.07 7.59
CA VAL A 137 1.57 -16.70 8.46
C VAL A 137 0.34 -16.37 7.63
N TYR A 138 0.54 -15.79 6.45
CA TYR A 138 -0.53 -15.36 5.55
C TYR A 138 -1.08 -16.50 4.66
N ASP A 139 -0.46 -17.69 4.69
CA ASP A 139 -0.92 -18.89 3.98
C ASP A 139 -1.97 -19.70 4.78
N ASN A 140 -2.34 -19.23 5.97
CA ASN A 140 -3.33 -19.89 6.82
C ASN A 140 -4.72 -19.91 6.15
N ALA A 141 -5.36 -21.07 6.10
CA ALA A 141 -6.68 -21.24 5.48
C ALA A 141 -7.76 -20.32 6.11
N ASN A 142 -7.66 -20.01 7.41
CA ASN A 142 -8.57 -19.09 8.08
C ASN A 142 -8.51 -17.65 7.58
N LEU A 143 -7.49 -17.32 6.79
CA LEU A 143 -7.33 -15.99 6.14
C LEU A 143 -7.91 -15.95 4.73
N PHE A 144 -8.48 -17.05 4.24
CA PHE A 144 -9.18 -17.05 2.96
C PHE A 144 -10.43 -16.15 3.05
N GLY A 145 -10.63 -15.29 2.03
CA GLY A 145 -11.71 -14.31 2.03
C GLY A 145 -11.58 -13.21 3.09
N LYS A 146 -10.35 -12.94 3.59
CA LYS A 146 -10.11 -11.94 4.63
C LYS A 146 -9.10 -10.88 4.20
N TYR A 147 -9.30 -9.68 4.73
CA TYR A 147 -8.27 -8.66 4.91
C TYR A 147 -7.42 -9.03 6.13
N VAL A 148 -6.14 -8.73 6.11
CA VAL A 148 -5.26 -8.89 7.26
C VAL A 148 -4.53 -7.58 7.51
N PHE A 149 -4.79 -6.99 8.67
CA PHE A 149 -4.18 -5.75 9.14
C PHE A 149 -3.37 -5.99 10.41
N LYS A 150 -2.48 -5.06 10.75
CA LYS A 150 -2.00 -4.86 12.12
C LYS A 150 -3.20 -4.56 13.01
N GLU A 151 -3.21 -5.08 14.23
CA GLU A 151 -4.20 -4.72 15.25
C GLU A 151 -4.47 -3.23 15.26
N ARG A 152 -5.76 -2.86 15.25
CA ARG A 152 -6.20 -1.47 15.22
C ARG A 152 -5.61 -0.66 16.36
N ILE A 153 -5.43 0.61 16.12
CA ILE A 153 -4.91 1.56 17.10
C ILE A 153 -6.02 2.55 17.43
N PRO A 154 -6.19 2.96 18.70
CA PRO A 154 -7.13 4.03 19.06
C PRO A 154 -6.83 5.31 18.29
N THR A 155 -7.89 6.00 17.86
CA THR A 155 -7.76 7.26 17.14
C THR A 155 -7.12 8.37 17.99
N TRP A 156 -6.34 9.23 17.35
CA TRP A 156 -5.90 10.51 17.91
C TRP A 156 -6.83 11.67 17.52
N MET A 157 -7.85 11.43 16.69
CA MET A 157 -8.78 12.47 16.26
C MET A 157 -9.66 12.93 17.42
N PRO A 158 -10.01 14.26 17.46
CA PRO A 158 -10.86 14.81 18.51
C PRO A 158 -12.28 14.21 18.49
N ASP A 159 -12.86 14.02 17.31
CA ASP A 159 -14.20 13.46 17.16
C ASP A 159 -14.14 11.93 17.02
N LYS A 160 -14.21 11.27 18.17
CA LYS A 160 -14.27 9.79 18.24
C LYS A 160 -15.59 9.20 17.74
N ASN A 161 -16.65 10.00 17.60
CA ASN A 161 -17.91 9.51 17.05
C ASN A 161 -17.82 9.32 15.53
N LEU A 162 -16.93 10.07 14.86
CA LEU A 162 -16.67 9.90 13.43
C LEU A 162 -15.92 8.60 13.16
N VAL A 163 -14.84 8.37 13.93
CA VAL A 163 -14.02 7.16 13.87
C VAL A 163 -13.20 7.01 15.16
N ASP A 164 -13.29 5.85 15.80
CA ASP A 164 -12.68 5.59 17.12
C ASP A 164 -11.32 4.88 17.06
N HIS A 165 -11.00 4.28 15.91
CA HIS A 165 -9.75 3.56 15.66
C HIS A 165 -9.22 3.85 14.26
N LEU A 166 -8.03 3.33 13.97
CA LEU A 166 -7.42 3.35 12.64
C LEU A 166 -6.73 2.01 12.34
N PHE A 167 -6.53 1.73 11.05
CA PHE A 167 -5.66 0.65 10.58
C PHE A 167 -4.36 1.22 10.03
N ILE A 168 -3.25 0.59 10.34
CA ILE A 168 -1.98 0.90 9.70
C ILE A 168 -2.04 0.46 8.24
N THR A 169 -2.01 1.42 7.31
CA THR A 169 -2.14 1.17 5.86
C THR A 169 -0.80 0.98 5.14
N ARG A 170 0.33 1.10 5.84
CA ARG A 170 1.65 0.91 5.23
C ARG A 170 1.89 -0.53 4.78
N PHE A 171 1.31 -1.46 5.52
CA PHE A 171 1.34 -2.87 5.19
C PHE A 171 0.02 -3.52 5.60
N PHE A 172 -0.63 -4.14 4.66
CA PHE A 172 -1.75 -5.04 4.88
C PHE A 172 -1.90 -5.99 3.70
N SER A 173 -2.77 -6.97 3.83
CA SER A 173 -3.04 -7.89 2.73
C SER A 173 -4.52 -8.24 2.60
N LEU A 174 -4.89 -8.68 1.41
CA LEU A 174 -6.24 -9.14 1.11
C LEU A 174 -6.22 -10.41 0.26
N CYS A 175 -7.26 -11.23 0.43
CA CYS A 175 -7.53 -12.33 -0.47
C CYS A 175 -7.94 -11.77 -1.86
N PRO A 176 -7.47 -12.34 -2.98
CA PRO A 176 -7.89 -11.91 -4.32
C PRO A 176 -9.41 -11.87 -4.52
N SER A 177 -10.17 -12.74 -3.86
CA SER A 177 -11.64 -12.73 -3.89
C SER A 177 -12.30 -11.47 -3.33
N LEU A 178 -11.56 -10.66 -2.56
CA LEU A 178 -12.03 -9.38 -2.01
C LEU A 178 -11.71 -8.17 -2.89
N MET A 179 -11.15 -8.38 -4.09
CA MET A 179 -10.72 -7.28 -4.97
C MET A 179 -11.84 -6.28 -5.25
N ASP A 180 -13.01 -6.75 -5.65
CA ASP A 180 -14.15 -5.87 -5.97
C ASP A 180 -14.69 -5.16 -4.73
N ASP A 181 -14.67 -5.83 -3.59
CA ASP A 181 -15.01 -5.23 -2.32
C ASP A 181 -14.02 -4.14 -1.93
N TYR A 182 -12.73 -4.40 -2.13
CA TYR A 182 -11.70 -3.43 -1.81
C TYR A 182 -11.74 -2.19 -2.73
N ILE A 183 -12.01 -2.34 -4.02
CA ILE A 183 -12.23 -1.22 -4.94
C ILE A 183 -13.41 -0.36 -4.46
N ARG A 184 -14.52 -0.97 -4.04
CA ARG A 184 -15.66 -0.22 -3.45
C ARG A 184 -15.27 0.48 -2.17
N THR A 185 -14.50 -0.18 -1.31
CA THR A 185 -13.97 0.40 -0.06
C THR A 185 -13.08 1.60 -0.34
N LEU A 186 -12.16 1.52 -1.30
CA LEU A 186 -11.30 2.66 -1.67
C LEU A 186 -12.09 3.87 -2.17
N ASN A 187 -13.16 3.66 -2.96
CA ASN A 187 -14.04 4.76 -3.39
C ASN A 187 -14.72 5.44 -2.19
N LYS A 188 -15.25 4.65 -1.23
CA LYS A 188 -15.85 5.20 -0.02
C LYS A 188 -14.81 5.90 0.85
N ALA A 189 -13.61 5.33 0.99
CA ALA A 189 -12.52 5.91 1.76
C ALA A 189 -12.04 7.24 1.16
N LEU A 190 -11.93 7.33 -0.17
CA LEU A 190 -11.60 8.59 -0.84
C LEU A 190 -12.66 9.65 -0.54
N ASN A 191 -13.93 9.29 -0.64
CA ASN A 191 -15.03 10.20 -0.31
C ASN A 191 -15.00 10.61 1.17
N SER A 192 -14.71 9.69 2.08
CA SER A 192 -14.56 9.99 3.52
C SER A 192 -13.41 10.95 3.81
N CYS A 193 -12.25 10.80 3.14
CA CYS A 193 -11.15 11.76 3.23
C CYS A 193 -11.58 13.16 2.76
N ILE A 194 -12.27 13.24 1.62
CA ILE A 194 -12.72 14.51 1.05
C ILE A 194 -13.78 15.19 1.94
N THR A 195 -14.76 14.41 2.41
CA THR A 195 -15.94 14.97 3.12
C THR A 195 -15.64 15.29 4.58
N HIS A 196 -14.81 14.47 5.23
CA HIS A 196 -14.58 14.57 6.67
C HIS A 196 -13.15 15.01 7.03
N GLY A 197 -12.24 15.16 6.04
CA GLY A 197 -10.83 15.53 6.30
C GLY A 197 -10.04 14.50 7.10
N ILE A 198 -10.47 13.23 7.08
CA ILE A 198 -9.77 12.14 7.78
C ILE A 198 -8.64 11.58 6.90
N ASP A 199 -7.62 11.01 7.53
CA ASP A 199 -6.51 10.39 6.81
C ASP A 199 -6.84 8.98 6.29
N THR A 200 -5.91 8.43 5.51
CA THR A 200 -6.03 7.10 4.89
C THR A 200 -6.28 5.99 5.89
N GLU A 201 -5.60 6.01 7.02
CA GLU A 201 -5.68 5.03 8.09
C GLU A 201 -7.07 4.97 8.73
N HIS A 202 -7.63 6.14 9.05
CA HIS A 202 -8.99 6.28 9.58
C HIS A 202 -10.05 5.93 8.55
N ALA A 203 -9.85 6.37 7.29
CA ALA A 203 -10.79 6.08 6.21
C ALA A 203 -10.88 4.57 5.93
N HIS A 204 -9.76 3.85 5.93
CA HIS A 204 -9.77 2.39 5.80
C HIS A 204 -10.49 1.74 6.98
N PHE A 205 -10.21 2.15 8.21
CA PHE A 205 -10.92 1.62 9.37
C PHE A 205 -12.41 1.88 9.27
N LYS A 206 -12.84 3.07 8.90
CA LYS A 206 -14.26 3.44 8.78
C LYS A 206 -15.00 2.60 7.73
N GLU A 207 -14.40 2.41 6.55
CA GLU A 207 -15.11 1.93 5.36
C GLU A 207 -14.96 0.42 5.10
N ILE A 208 -13.95 -0.26 5.65
CA ILE A 208 -13.79 -1.70 5.52
C ILE A 208 -14.83 -2.43 6.37
N ASP A 209 -15.53 -3.41 5.78
CA ASP A 209 -16.43 -4.29 6.52
C ASP A 209 -15.64 -5.21 7.47
N LYS A 210 -15.81 -4.98 8.78
CA LYS A 210 -15.05 -5.65 9.83
C LYS A 210 -15.24 -7.17 9.87
N LYS A 211 -16.34 -7.69 9.30
CA LYS A 211 -16.57 -9.15 9.22
C LYS A 211 -15.53 -9.87 8.37
N TYR A 212 -14.88 -9.16 7.44
CA TYR A 212 -13.81 -9.69 6.61
C TYR A 212 -12.39 -9.39 7.14
N VAL A 213 -12.27 -8.72 8.30
CA VAL A 213 -10.98 -8.33 8.85
C VAL A 213 -10.46 -9.35 9.84
N VAL A 214 -9.17 -9.68 9.71
CA VAL A 214 -8.39 -10.36 10.75
C VAL A 214 -7.27 -9.40 11.15
N GLU A 215 -7.09 -9.24 12.44
CA GLU A 215 -6.07 -8.38 13.00
C GLU A 215 -4.92 -9.20 13.58
N LEU A 216 -3.70 -8.86 13.23
CA LEU A 216 -2.49 -9.46 13.79
C LEU A 216 -1.84 -8.50 14.77
N ARG A 217 -1.52 -8.98 15.96
CA ARG A 217 -0.88 -8.17 17.01
C ARG A 217 0.46 -7.59 16.55
N ARG A 218 1.22 -8.34 15.75
CA ARG A 218 2.50 -7.91 15.15
C ARG A 218 2.58 -8.41 13.72
N ILE A 219 3.04 -7.54 12.84
CA ILE A 219 3.26 -7.85 11.42
C ILE A 219 4.74 -7.85 11.02
N HIS A 220 5.63 -7.44 11.96
CA HIS A 220 7.09 -7.38 11.77
C HIS A 220 7.52 -6.58 10.55
N VAL A 221 6.90 -5.43 10.39
CA VAL A 221 7.22 -4.43 9.36
C VAL A 221 7.65 -3.14 10.06
N GLU A 222 8.75 -2.58 9.62
CA GLU A 222 9.27 -1.30 10.07
C GLU A 222 9.02 -0.25 8.99
N GLY A 223 8.68 0.96 9.36
CA GLY A 223 8.46 2.03 8.41
C GLY A 223 8.92 3.38 8.92
N ILE A 224 9.33 4.26 8.01
CA ILE A 224 9.74 5.62 8.33
C ILE A 224 8.54 6.56 8.16
N MET A 225 8.20 7.31 9.21
CA MET A 225 7.14 8.32 9.16
C MET A 225 7.58 9.53 8.35
N ALA A 226 6.79 9.90 7.32
CA ALA A 226 7.13 11.01 6.43
C ALA A 226 7.17 12.38 7.13
N GLY A 227 6.31 12.58 8.14
CA GLY A 227 6.20 13.85 8.84
C GLY A 227 7.29 14.10 9.88
N THR A 228 7.90 13.04 10.42
CA THR A 228 8.86 13.16 11.54
C THR A 228 10.22 12.54 11.25
N GLY A 229 10.34 11.72 10.20
CA GLY A 229 11.54 10.93 9.93
C GLY A 229 11.79 9.78 10.93
N LYS A 230 10.92 9.60 11.93
CA LYS A 230 11.08 8.53 12.93
C LYS A 230 10.71 7.18 12.35
N THR A 231 11.42 6.16 12.79
CA THR A 231 11.13 4.77 12.51
C THR A 231 10.07 4.23 13.48
N GLU A 232 9.09 3.52 12.95
CA GLU A 232 8.07 2.81 13.73
C GLU A 232 8.02 1.33 13.33
N GLU A 233 7.89 0.48 14.33
CA GLU A 233 7.73 -0.97 14.19
C GLU A 233 6.24 -1.36 14.38
N TYR A 234 5.73 -2.23 13.52
CA TYR A 234 4.33 -2.68 13.48
C TYR A 234 4.15 -4.18 13.69
#